data_3f84ddeca68260c76afe720aedbdfeac
#
_entry.id   3f84ddeca68260c76afe720aedbdfeac
#
_cell.length_a   1.000
_cell.length_b   1.000
_cell.length_c   1.000
_cell.angle_alpha   90.00
_cell.angle_beta   90.00
_cell.angle_gamma   90.00
#
_symmetry.space_group_name_H-M   'P 1'
#
loop_
_entity.id
_entity.type
_entity.pdbx_description
1 polymer ?
#
loop_
_entity_poly.entity_id
_entity_poly.type
_entity_poly.pdbx_seq_one_letter_code
_entity_poly.pdbx_strand_id
1 'polypeptide(L)'
;KVKIPRKIQVFEDGKKFSIDSIDVEPLPVDHSLPGVDAFILHTSAGSIANTGDLRFHGRREKDTARFVERCGESSLDLILCEGTRVAETQSKTEYDVETISTKIINDTKELVVCGYPIRDLDRLMSFYLAAKNSGRYLVIDLKQAYLLKLFASSTYFSKLYPPPTDKIIKIFIPRGTWSLIDKDMAKFSERQFYICHL
;
A
#
# COMPACT_ATOMS: atom_id res chain seq x y z
N LYS A 1 -8.10 21.82 -25.55
CA LYS A 1 -7.83 20.38 -25.25
C LYS A 1 -9.16 19.64 -25.30
N VAL A 2 -9.36 18.76 -26.29
CA VAL A 2 -10.55 17.89 -26.37
C VAL A 2 -10.46 16.90 -25.21
N LYS A 3 -11.42 16.94 -24.30
CA LYS A 3 -11.59 15.89 -23.26
C LYS A 3 -12.21 14.68 -23.97
N ILE A 4 -11.42 13.67 -24.27
CA ILE A 4 -11.92 12.37 -24.69
C ILE A 4 -12.47 11.68 -23.43
N PRO A 5 -13.78 11.37 -23.36
CA PRO A 5 -14.31 10.63 -22.22
C PRO A 5 -13.67 9.24 -22.22
N ARG A 6 -12.95 8.93 -21.13
CA ARG A 6 -12.37 7.61 -20.95
C ARG A 6 -13.39 6.70 -20.28
N LYS A 7 -13.69 5.57 -20.89
CA LYS A 7 -14.46 4.50 -20.26
C LYS A 7 -13.51 3.78 -19.30
N ILE A 8 -13.82 3.83 -18.01
CA ILE A 8 -13.09 3.09 -16.98
C ILE A 8 -13.90 1.85 -16.66
N GLN A 9 -13.25 0.69 -16.71
CA GLN A 9 -13.80 -0.58 -16.25
C GLN A 9 -13.01 -1.03 -15.04
N VAL A 10 -13.72 -1.51 -14.02
CA VAL A 10 -13.12 -2.05 -12.80
C VAL A 10 -13.13 -3.57 -12.91
N PHE A 11 -12.06 -4.21 -12.55
CA PHE A 11 -11.98 -5.66 -12.42
C PHE A 11 -11.87 -6.05 -10.93
N GLU A 12 -12.07 -7.31 -10.64
CA GLU A 12 -11.91 -7.88 -9.30
C GLU A 12 -10.65 -8.75 -9.27
N ASP A 13 -9.88 -8.65 -8.18
CA ASP A 13 -8.67 -9.43 -7.94
C ASP A 13 -8.96 -10.93 -8.08
N GLY A 14 -8.11 -11.64 -8.82
CA GLY A 14 -8.25 -13.08 -9.08
C GLY A 14 -9.39 -13.49 -10.01
N LYS A 15 -10.19 -12.54 -10.52
CA LYS A 15 -11.29 -12.83 -11.44
C LYS A 15 -10.89 -12.52 -12.88
N LYS A 16 -10.83 -13.56 -13.69
CA LYS A 16 -10.50 -13.43 -15.12
C LYS A 16 -11.51 -12.55 -15.85
N PHE A 17 -11.02 -11.76 -16.77
CA PHE A 17 -11.82 -10.97 -17.71
C PHE A 17 -11.14 -10.96 -19.09
N SER A 18 -11.85 -10.52 -20.12
CA SER A 18 -11.31 -10.46 -21.46
C SER A 18 -11.30 -9.03 -22.00
N ILE A 19 -10.25 -8.71 -22.74
CA ILE A 19 -10.14 -7.50 -23.56
C ILE A 19 -10.00 -7.96 -25.01
N ASP A 20 -11.03 -7.77 -25.79
CA ASP A 20 -11.14 -8.33 -27.14
C ASP A 20 -10.88 -9.85 -27.15
N SER A 21 -9.81 -10.30 -27.78
CA SER A 21 -9.41 -11.71 -27.88
C SER A 21 -8.36 -12.13 -26.84
N ILE A 22 -8.05 -11.30 -25.86
CA ILE A 22 -7.03 -11.57 -24.83
C ILE A 22 -7.76 -11.85 -23.52
N ASP A 23 -7.53 -13.03 -22.94
CA ASP A 23 -7.97 -13.32 -21.59
C ASP A 23 -6.93 -12.86 -20.58
N VAL A 24 -7.39 -12.11 -19.57
CA VAL A 24 -6.56 -11.49 -18.56
C VAL A 24 -6.89 -12.10 -17.19
N GLU A 25 -5.88 -12.60 -16.51
CA GLU A 25 -5.97 -13.11 -15.15
C GLU A 25 -5.20 -12.16 -14.22
N PRO A 26 -5.89 -11.29 -13.45
CA PRO A 26 -5.26 -10.44 -12.44
C PRO A 26 -4.95 -11.25 -11.19
N LEU A 27 -3.77 -11.06 -10.63
CA LEU A 27 -3.30 -11.78 -9.45
C LEU A 27 -2.68 -10.76 -8.48
N PRO A 28 -3.23 -10.60 -7.26
CA PRO A 28 -2.66 -9.70 -6.28
C PRO A 28 -1.21 -10.03 -5.98
N VAL A 29 -0.39 -8.99 -5.82
CA VAL A 29 1.01 -9.11 -5.40
C VAL A 29 1.32 -8.17 -4.26
N ASP A 30 2.36 -8.48 -3.50
CA ASP A 30 2.85 -7.60 -2.46
C ASP A 30 3.57 -6.40 -3.04
N HIS A 31 3.17 -5.23 -2.61
CA HIS A 31 3.81 -3.95 -2.91
C HIS A 31 3.56 -2.96 -1.76
N SER A 32 4.25 -1.82 -1.74
CA SER A 32 4.14 -0.80 -0.69
C SER A 32 2.73 -0.21 -0.55
N LEU A 33 2.01 -0.08 -1.66
CA LEU A 33 0.61 0.30 -1.70
C LEU A 33 -0.24 -0.95 -2.01
N PRO A 34 -1.29 -1.26 -1.24
CA PRO A 34 -2.18 -2.38 -1.53
C PRO A 34 -3.03 -2.14 -2.79
N GLY A 35 -3.47 -3.23 -3.44
CA GLY A 35 -4.23 -3.18 -4.68
C GLY A 35 -3.35 -3.11 -5.94
N VAL A 36 -2.15 -3.66 -5.87
CA VAL A 36 -1.28 -3.89 -7.03
C VAL A 36 -1.44 -5.34 -7.47
N ASP A 37 -1.64 -5.53 -8.77
CA ASP A 37 -1.77 -6.83 -9.40
C ASP A 37 -0.66 -7.10 -10.41
N ALA A 38 -0.25 -8.35 -10.49
CA ALA A 38 0.39 -8.95 -11.63
C ALA A 38 -0.68 -9.52 -12.58
N PHE A 39 -0.32 -9.77 -13.81
CA PHE A 39 -1.27 -10.26 -14.82
C PHE A 39 -0.69 -11.45 -15.58
N ILE A 40 -1.52 -12.48 -15.81
CA ILE A 40 -1.26 -13.48 -16.83
C ILE A 40 -2.20 -13.19 -18.01
N LEU A 41 -1.59 -12.98 -19.18
CA LEU A 41 -2.29 -12.68 -20.43
C LEU A 41 -2.27 -13.92 -21.30
N HIS A 42 -3.44 -14.43 -21.69
CA HIS A 42 -3.59 -15.55 -22.61
C HIS A 42 -4.01 -15.03 -23.98
N THR A 43 -3.15 -15.25 -24.95
CA THR A 43 -3.36 -14.81 -26.35
C THR A 43 -3.34 -16.00 -27.30
N SER A 44 -3.76 -15.79 -28.55
CA SER A 44 -3.66 -16.81 -29.61
C SER A 44 -2.20 -17.18 -29.96
N ALA A 45 -1.22 -16.34 -29.57
CA ALA A 45 0.20 -16.55 -29.85
C ALA A 45 0.97 -17.11 -28.65
N GLY A 46 0.33 -17.23 -27.50
CA GLY A 46 0.95 -17.73 -26.27
C GLY A 46 0.52 -16.99 -25.02
N SER A 47 1.06 -17.38 -23.88
CA SER A 47 0.77 -16.84 -22.56
C SER A 47 1.93 -16.02 -21.99
N ILE A 48 1.62 -14.85 -21.47
CA ILE A 48 2.61 -13.88 -20.96
C ILE A 48 2.27 -13.55 -19.50
N ALA A 49 3.23 -13.70 -18.60
CA ALA A 49 3.13 -13.14 -17.26
C ALA A 49 3.81 -11.77 -17.17
N ASN A 50 3.12 -10.78 -16.59
CA ASN A 50 3.68 -9.47 -16.28
C ASN A 50 3.57 -9.27 -14.78
N THR A 51 4.71 -9.09 -14.11
CA THR A 51 4.75 -8.98 -12.65
C THR A 51 4.21 -7.64 -12.14
N GLY A 52 4.16 -6.60 -12.97
CA GLY A 52 4.05 -5.25 -12.43
C GLY A 52 5.15 -4.99 -11.40
N ASP A 53 4.89 -4.11 -10.45
CA ASP A 53 5.78 -3.84 -9.32
C ASP A 53 5.47 -4.83 -8.19
N LEU A 54 6.39 -5.73 -7.87
CA LEU A 54 6.23 -6.73 -6.82
C LEU A 54 7.40 -6.78 -5.85
N ARG A 55 7.16 -7.38 -4.68
CA ARG A 55 8.20 -7.68 -3.68
C ARG A 55 7.83 -8.92 -2.88
N PHE A 56 8.79 -9.47 -2.11
CA PHE A 56 8.63 -10.62 -1.22
C PHE A 56 8.90 -10.30 0.26
N HIS A 57 9.05 -9.04 0.60
CA HIS A 57 9.47 -8.60 1.93
C HIS A 57 8.48 -7.66 2.60
N GLY A 58 7.29 -7.50 2.03
CA GLY A 58 6.20 -6.72 2.60
C GLY A 58 5.29 -7.54 3.50
N ARG A 59 4.09 -7.03 3.73
CA ARG A 59 3.09 -7.66 4.61
C ARG A 59 2.16 -8.63 3.87
N ARG A 60 2.25 -8.66 2.54
CA ARG A 60 1.44 -9.50 1.67
C ARG A 60 2.30 -10.44 0.81
N GLU A 61 3.46 -10.87 1.32
CA GLU A 61 4.37 -11.79 0.63
C GLU A 61 3.69 -13.05 0.07
N LYS A 62 2.63 -13.53 0.77
CA LYS A 62 1.82 -14.68 0.35
C LYS A 62 1.06 -14.43 -0.95
N ASP A 63 0.72 -13.18 -1.25
CA ASP A 63 0.05 -12.84 -2.52
C ASP A 63 1.04 -13.00 -3.67
N THR A 64 2.26 -12.48 -3.54
CA THR A 64 3.32 -12.70 -4.52
C THR A 64 3.70 -14.16 -4.65
N ALA A 65 3.75 -14.92 -3.54
CA ALA A 65 4.03 -16.36 -3.59
C ALA A 65 2.96 -17.12 -4.40
N ARG A 66 1.67 -16.79 -4.22
CA ARG A 66 0.57 -17.38 -5.01
C ARG A 66 0.68 -17.02 -6.50
N PHE A 67 1.06 -15.79 -6.83
CA PHE A 67 1.31 -15.42 -8.22
C PHE A 67 2.42 -16.28 -8.84
N VAL A 68 3.54 -16.49 -8.13
CA VAL A 68 4.65 -17.34 -8.60
C VAL A 68 4.20 -18.80 -8.78
N GLU A 69 3.45 -19.34 -7.81
CA GLU A 69 2.87 -20.69 -7.89
C GLU A 69 1.95 -20.81 -9.12
N ARG A 70 1.08 -19.84 -9.33
CA ARG A 70 0.17 -19.80 -10.49
C ARG A 70 0.93 -19.70 -11.82
N CYS A 71 2.04 -18.96 -11.86
CA CYS A 71 2.93 -18.95 -13.02
C CYS A 71 3.54 -20.33 -13.30
N GLY A 72 3.93 -21.07 -12.26
CA GLY A 72 4.47 -22.43 -12.39
C GLY A 72 3.45 -23.45 -12.90
N GLU A 73 2.16 -23.26 -12.59
CA GLU A 73 1.06 -24.08 -13.09
C GLU A 73 0.66 -23.75 -14.54
N SER A 74 1.06 -22.59 -15.03
CA SER A 74 0.71 -22.10 -16.36
C SER A 74 1.82 -22.39 -17.35
N SER A 75 1.47 -22.81 -18.57
CA SER A 75 2.42 -22.88 -19.68
C SER A 75 2.69 -21.48 -20.20
N LEU A 76 3.69 -20.81 -19.62
CA LEU A 76 4.07 -19.44 -20.00
C LEU A 76 5.15 -19.46 -21.09
N ASP A 77 4.96 -18.65 -22.12
CA ASP A 77 5.93 -18.42 -23.18
C ASP A 77 6.88 -17.28 -22.86
N LEU A 78 6.43 -16.28 -22.03
CA LEU A 78 7.21 -15.11 -21.69
C LEU A 78 6.87 -14.64 -20.26
N ILE A 79 7.89 -14.17 -19.55
CA ILE A 79 7.74 -13.46 -18.27
C ILE A 79 8.38 -12.09 -18.41
N LEU A 80 7.60 -11.04 -18.17
CA LEU A 80 8.04 -9.66 -18.02
C LEU A 80 8.16 -9.35 -16.53
N CYS A 81 9.38 -9.34 -16.03
CA CYS A 81 9.64 -9.12 -14.60
C CYS A 81 10.28 -7.75 -14.38
N GLU A 82 9.83 -7.04 -13.34
CA GLU A 82 10.54 -5.85 -12.87
C GLU A 82 11.96 -6.20 -12.39
N GLY A 83 12.88 -5.22 -12.43
CA GLY A 83 14.26 -5.42 -12.03
C GLY A 83 14.80 -4.30 -11.13
N THR A 84 13.94 -3.55 -10.48
CA THR A 84 14.30 -2.35 -9.71
C THR A 84 15.37 -2.64 -8.65
N ARG A 85 15.33 -3.81 -8.02
CA ARG A 85 16.23 -4.22 -6.94
C ARG A 85 17.06 -5.48 -7.26
N VAL A 86 17.28 -5.73 -8.54
CA VAL A 86 18.00 -6.95 -9.00
C VAL A 86 19.41 -7.10 -8.43
N ALA A 87 20.08 -5.99 -8.12
CA ALA A 87 21.43 -5.98 -7.54
C ALA A 87 21.47 -6.11 -6.00
N GLU A 88 20.31 -6.06 -5.33
CA GLU A 88 20.25 -6.14 -3.88
C GLU A 88 20.20 -7.59 -3.41
N THR A 89 21.15 -7.96 -2.54
CA THR A 89 21.26 -9.32 -2.03
C THR A 89 20.48 -9.56 -0.74
N GLN A 90 20.11 -8.50 -0.02
CA GLN A 90 19.38 -8.58 1.24
C GLN A 90 18.33 -7.46 1.34
N SER A 91 17.13 -7.82 1.74
CA SER A 91 16.06 -6.86 2.06
C SER A 91 15.54 -7.16 3.46
N LYS A 92 15.36 -6.10 4.26
CA LYS A 92 14.63 -6.23 5.53
C LYS A 92 13.15 -6.32 5.23
N THR A 93 12.48 -7.22 5.93
CA THR A 93 11.02 -7.35 5.86
C THR A 93 10.34 -6.20 6.61
N GLU A 94 9.06 -5.97 6.36
CA GLU A 94 8.27 -5.03 7.14
C GLU A 94 8.14 -5.44 8.62
N TYR A 95 8.26 -6.73 8.93
CA TYR A 95 8.32 -7.24 10.31
C TYR A 95 9.65 -6.90 10.99
N ASP A 96 10.77 -6.94 10.24
CA ASP A 96 12.07 -6.48 10.77
C ASP A 96 12.03 -4.98 11.07
N VAL A 97 11.41 -4.19 10.18
CA VAL A 97 11.23 -2.74 10.40
C VAL A 97 10.38 -2.47 11.64
N GLU A 98 9.28 -3.19 11.83
CA GLU A 98 8.43 -3.10 13.03
C GLU A 98 9.23 -3.42 14.29
N THR A 99 9.98 -4.52 14.30
CA THR A 99 10.78 -4.96 15.44
C THR A 99 11.87 -3.96 15.79
N ILE A 100 12.63 -3.50 14.80
CA ILE A 100 13.70 -2.52 14.99
C ILE A 100 13.12 -1.19 15.49
N SER A 101 12.02 -0.75 14.89
CA SER A 101 11.35 0.50 15.29
C SER A 101 10.80 0.43 16.70
N THR A 102 10.21 -0.70 17.10
CA THR A 102 9.72 -0.92 18.47
C THR A 102 10.87 -0.79 19.47
N LYS A 103 12.03 -1.38 19.18
CA LYS A 103 13.22 -1.27 20.02
C LYS A 103 13.68 0.18 20.14
N ILE A 104 13.84 0.90 19.02
CA ILE A 104 14.27 2.31 19.00
C ILE A 104 13.30 3.17 19.81
N ILE A 105 11.99 2.97 19.65
CA ILE A 105 10.95 3.73 20.36
C ILE A 105 11.03 3.48 21.87
N ASN A 106 11.24 2.23 22.29
CA ASN A 106 11.35 1.89 23.72
C ASN A 106 12.63 2.44 24.37
N ASP A 107 13.73 2.47 23.62
CA ASP A 107 15.02 2.96 24.09
C ASP A 107 15.10 4.50 24.09
N THR A 108 14.14 5.20 23.46
CA THR A 108 14.12 6.66 23.28
C THR A 108 12.99 7.30 24.07
N LYS A 109 13.31 8.19 25.00
CA LYS A 109 12.31 8.94 25.79
C LYS A 109 11.73 10.13 25.01
N GLU A 110 12.52 10.71 24.13
CA GLU A 110 12.22 11.90 23.33
C GLU A 110 11.40 11.55 22.08
N LEU A 111 11.12 12.56 21.25
CA LEU A 111 10.45 12.40 19.98
C LEU A 111 11.28 11.53 19.02
N VAL A 112 10.65 10.51 18.46
CA VAL A 112 11.22 9.70 17.36
C VAL A 112 10.64 10.17 16.04
N VAL A 113 11.49 10.54 15.09
CA VAL A 113 11.08 10.97 13.75
C VAL A 113 11.50 9.91 12.74
N CYS A 114 10.57 9.52 11.88
CA CYS A 114 10.81 8.56 10.79
C CYS A 114 10.43 9.15 9.43
N GLY A 115 11.28 8.92 8.43
CA GLY A 115 11.03 9.33 7.04
C GLY A 115 10.74 8.11 6.16
N TYR A 116 9.66 8.16 5.37
CA TYR A 116 9.30 7.12 4.41
C TYR A 116 8.33 7.68 3.36
N PRO A 117 8.18 7.01 2.20
CA PRO A 117 7.24 7.46 1.18
C PRO A 117 5.79 7.46 1.71
N ILE A 118 5.08 8.57 1.54
CA ILE A 118 3.70 8.77 2.05
C ILE A 118 2.75 7.65 1.61
N ARG A 119 2.95 7.09 0.42
CA ARG A 119 2.10 6.02 -0.14
C ARG A 119 2.49 4.61 0.32
N ASP A 120 3.56 4.47 1.09
CA ASP A 120 3.96 3.18 1.65
C ASP A 120 3.14 2.87 2.92
N LEU A 121 1.96 2.27 2.70
CA LEU A 121 1.03 1.95 3.78
C LEU A 121 1.50 0.75 4.60
N ASP A 122 2.26 -0.16 4.03
CA ASP A 122 2.85 -1.25 4.80
C ASP A 122 3.90 -0.73 5.79
N ARG A 123 4.71 0.26 5.38
CA ARG A 123 5.65 0.95 6.26
C ARG A 123 4.92 1.75 7.33
N LEU A 124 3.81 2.45 6.97
CA LEU A 124 2.95 3.10 7.95
C LEU A 124 2.44 2.09 8.98
N MET A 125 2.00 0.91 8.53
CA MET A 125 1.53 -0.14 9.43
C MET A 125 2.63 -0.65 10.36
N SER A 126 3.87 -0.78 9.88
CA SER A 126 5.02 -1.16 10.71
C SER A 126 5.26 -0.15 11.83
N PHE A 127 5.22 1.15 11.52
CA PHE A 127 5.38 2.20 12.55
C PHE A 127 4.15 2.33 13.46
N TYR A 128 2.94 2.09 12.95
CA TYR A 128 1.73 2.04 13.77
C TYR A 128 1.82 0.93 14.83
N LEU A 129 2.20 -0.27 14.43
CA LEU A 129 2.35 -1.39 15.35
C LEU A 129 3.50 -1.15 16.34
N ALA A 130 4.62 -0.61 15.89
CA ALA A 130 5.73 -0.25 16.75
C ALA A 130 5.32 0.79 17.82
N ALA A 131 4.59 1.84 17.43
CA ALA A 131 4.06 2.83 18.36
C ALA A 131 3.06 2.22 19.33
N LYS A 132 2.14 1.39 18.85
CA LYS A 132 1.14 0.69 19.65
C LYS A 132 1.77 -0.23 20.68
N ASN A 133 2.76 -1.03 20.28
CA ASN A 133 3.46 -1.97 21.15
C ASN A 133 4.31 -1.25 22.22
N SER A 134 4.72 -0.02 21.93
CA SER A 134 5.49 0.84 22.84
C SER A 134 4.63 1.80 23.67
N GLY A 135 3.31 1.73 23.57
CA GLY A 135 2.38 2.60 24.29
C GLY A 135 2.45 4.08 23.88
N ARG A 136 2.95 4.39 22.65
CA ARG A 136 3.11 5.75 22.13
C ARG A 136 2.12 6.04 21.00
N TYR A 137 1.97 7.32 20.66
CA TYR A 137 1.16 7.75 19.54
C TYR A 137 1.97 7.75 18.24
N LEU A 138 1.33 7.37 17.12
CA LEU A 138 1.83 7.62 15.79
C LEU A 138 1.24 8.93 15.26
N VAL A 139 2.09 9.89 14.92
CA VAL A 139 1.68 11.16 14.29
C VAL A 139 1.88 11.04 12.79
N ILE A 140 0.82 11.23 12.01
CA ILE A 140 0.80 11.16 10.55
C ILE A 140 0.36 12.48 9.93
N ASP A 141 0.68 12.70 8.67
CA ASP A 141 0.21 13.87 7.94
C ASP A 141 -1.22 13.70 7.39
N LEU A 142 -1.80 14.79 6.87
CA LEU A 142 -3.15 14.80 6.29
C LEU A 142 -3.30 13.86 5.09
N LYS A 143 -2.25 13.70 4.27
CA LYS A 143 -2.31 12.84 3.08
C LYS A 143 -2.38 11.37 3.47
N GLN A 144 -1.60 10.97 4.48
CA GLN A 144 -1.66 9.61 5.04
C GLN A 144 -3.01 9.34 5.71
N ALA A 145 -3.53 10.31 6.48
CA ALA A 145 -4.86 10.19 7.07
C ALA A 145 -5.96 10.03 5.99
N TYR A 146 -5.85 10.77 4.89
CA TYR A 146 -6.76 10.63 3.75
C TYR A 146 -6.68 9.27 3.09
N LEU A 147 -5.47 8.74 2.87
CA LEU A 147 -5.27 7.39 2.34
C LEU A 147 -5.90 6.34 3.27
N LEU A 148 -5.62 6.38 4.57
CA LEU A 148 -6.25 5.48 5.55
C LEU A 148 -7.78 5.56 5.51
N LYS A 149 -8.35 6.75 5.32
CA LYS A 149 -9.81 6.92 5.18
C LYS A 149 -10.35 6.23 3.93
N LEU A 150 -9.65 6.36 2.79
CA LEU A 150 -10.04 5.68 1.56
C LEU A 150 -9.99 4.16 1.72
N PHE A 151 -8.94 3.63 2.33
CA PHE A 151 -8.82 2.19 2.58
C PHE A 151 -9.81 1.68 3.64
N ALA A 152 -10.15 2.49 4.64
CA ALA A 152 -11.17 2.14 5.62
C ALA A 152 -12.58 1.99 5.02
N SER A 153 -12.85 2.58 3.86
CA SER A 153 -14.13 2.41 3.14
C SER A 153 -14.22 1.11 2.35
N SER A 154 -13.11 0.40 2.15
CA SER A 154 -13.06 -0.89 1.46
C SER A 154 -13.33 -2.04 2.45
N THR A 155 -14.17 -2.98 2.07
CA THR A 155 -14.46 -4.19 2.88
C THR A 155 -13.24 -5.08 3.10
N TYR A 156 -12.31 -5.09 2.15
CA TYR A 156 -11.06 -5.86 2.22
C TYR A 156 -9.98 -5.10 2.99
N PHE A 157 -9.65 -3.89 2.55
CA PHE A 157 -8.52 -3.14 3.09
C PHE A 157 -8.77 -2.61 4.51
N SER A 158 -10.03 -2.39 4.91
CA SER A 158 -10.37 -1.98 6.28
C SER A 158 -9.92 -2.97 7.36
N LYS A 159 -9.67 -4.23 6.97
CA LYS A 159 -9.15 -5.26 7.87
C LYS A 159 -7.62 -5.24 7.99
N LEU A 160 -6.93 -4.61 7.04
CA LEU A 160 -5.47 -4.60 6.96
C LEU A 160 -4.84 -3.37 7.63
N TYR A 161 -5.55 -2.24 7.62
CA TYR A 161 -5.02 -0.96 8.09
C TYR A 161 -5.95 -0.33 9.13
N PRO A 162 -5.39 0.36 10.15
CA PRO A 162 -6.19 1.07 11.13
C PRO A 162 -6.96 2.23 10.47
N PRO A 163 -8.17 2.53 10.93
CA PRO A 163 -8.86 3.76 10.50
C PRO A 163 -8.10 4.98 11.02
N PRO A 164 -8.17 6.14 10.34
CA PRO A 164 -7.50 7.36 10.78
C PRO A 164 -8.02 7.88 12.14
N THR A 165 -9.17 7.36 12.59
CA THR A 165 -9.79 7.66 13.89
C THR A 165 -9.29 6.76 15.03
N ASP A 166 -8.35 5.83 14.75
CA ASP A 166 -7.77 5.00 15.80
C ASP A 166 -7.11 5.86 16.87
N LYS A 167 -7.30 5.49 18.15
CA LYS A 167 -6.83 6.26 19.31
C LYS A 167 -5.32 6.48 19.36
N ILE A 168 -4.56 5.57 18.74
CA ILE A 168 -3.08 5.65 18.66
C ILE A 168 -2.65 6.68 17.61
N ILE A 169 -3.48 6.92 16.59
CA ILE A 169 -3.15 7.83 15.49
C ILE A 169 -3.49 9.26 15.90
N LYS A 170 -2.54 10.16 15.65
CA LYS A 170 -2.71 11.62 15.74
C LYS A 170 -2.39 12.22 14.38
N ILE A 171 -3.13 13.23 13.98
CA ILE A 171 -2.95 13.86 12.68
C ILE A 171 -2.33 15.23 12.87
N PHE A 172 -1.16 15.43 12.26
CA PHE A 172 -0.49 16.72 12.22
C PHE A 172 -1.09 17.60 11.13
N ILE A 173 -1.60 18.77 11.53
CA ILE A 173 -2.10 19.80 10.62
C ILE A 173 -1.11 20.97 10.66
N PRO A 174 -0.35 21.20 9.58
CA PRO A 174 0.59 22.31 9.54
C PRO A 174 -0.16 23.66 9.57
N ARG A 175 0.48 24.67 10.16
CA ARG A 175 -0.01 26.06 10.11
C ARG A 175 0.19 26.60 8.69
N GLY A 176 -0.87 26.73 7.92
CA GLY A 176 -0.87 27.23 6.53
C GLY A 176 -1.36 26.20 5.52
N THR A 177 -1.89 26.66 4.42
CA THR A 177 -2.45 25.82 3.34
C THR A 177 -1.34 25.35 2.42
N TRP A 178 -0.99 24.07 2.50
CA TRP A 178 0.08 23.47 1.69
C TRP A 178 -0.39 22.76 0.43
N SER A 179 -1.70 22.48 0.28
CA SER A 179 -2.20 21.80 -0.92
C SER A 179 -3.71 21.94 -1.13
N LEU A 180 -4.20 21.55 -2.33
CA LEU A 180 -5.62 21.44 -2.64
C LEU A 180 -6.36 20.44 -1.72
N ILE A 181 -5.65 19.43 -1.22
CA ILE A 181 -6.17 18.45 -0.27
C ILE A 181 -6.53 19.15 1.05
N ASP A 182 -5.77 20.17 1.48
CA ASP A 182 -6.05 20.89 2.72
C ASP A 182 -7.37 21.63 2.66
N LYS A 183 -7.77 22.12 1.48
CA LYS A 183 -9.07 22.81 1.29
C LYS A 183 -10.24 21.83 1.38
N ASP A 184 -10.08 20.62 0.85
CA ASP A 184 -11.11 19.58 0.96
C ASP A 184 -11.09 18.92 2.34
N MET A 185 -9.92 18.78 2.97
CA MET A 185 -9.76 18.25 4.32
C MET A 185 -10.22 19.21 5.40
N ALA A 186 -10.21 20.53 5.18
CA ALA A 186 -10.84 21.49 6.08
C ALA A 186 -12.35 21.22 6.21
N LYS A 187 -13.00 20.67 5.18
CA LYS A 187 -14.39 20.17 5.25
C LYS A 187 -14.51 18.87 6.05
N PHE A 188 -13.42 18.12 6.25
CA PHE A 188 -13.37 16.93 7.10
C PHE A 188 -12.99 17.24 8.56
N SER A 189 -12.51 18.46 8.86
CA SER A 189 -12.03 18.84 10.18
C SER A 189 -13.14 19.03 11.21
N GLU A 190 -14.38 19.07 10.79
CA GLU A 190 -15.49 19.11 11.73
C GLU A 190 -15.65 17.77 12.44
N ARG A 191 -14.92 17.61 13.56
CA ARG A 191 -15.23 16.74 14.71
C ARG A 191 -14.68 15.34 14.80
N GLN A 192 -13.83 14.81 13.89
CA GLN A 192 -13.39 13.41 14.01
C GLN A 192 -11.88 13.16 14.15
N PHE A 193 -11.05 14.19 14.07
CA PHE A 193 -9.59 14.02 14.16
C PHE A 193 -9.03 14.68 15.41
N TYR A 194 -8.23 13.93 16.18
CA TYR A 194 -7.45 14.50 17.26
C TYR A 194 -6.29 15.30 16.68
N ILE A 195 -6.39 16.62 16.74
CA ILE A 195 -5.33 17.53 16.30
C ILE A 195 -4.27 17.55 17.39
N CYS A 196 -3.04 17.15 17.06
CA CYS A 196 -1.87 17.46 17.88
C CYS A 196 -1.27 18.78 17.41
N HIS A 197 -1.30 19.79 18.24
CA HIS A 197 -0.41 20.93 18.13
C HIS A 197 0.88 20.55 18.86
N LEU A 198 1.97 20.34 18.12
CA LEU A 198 3.33 20.27 18.65
C LEU A 198 3.86 21.68 18.89
#